data_55b71f2cabcc73e5c9d571e11c690a2d
#
_entry.id   55b71f2cabcc73e5c9d571e11c690a2d
#
_cell.length_a   1.000
_cell.length_b   1.000
_cell.length_c   1.000
_cell.angle_alpha   90.00
_cell.angle_beta   90.00
_cell.angle_gamma   90.00
#
_symmetry.space_group_name_H-M   'P 1'
#
loop_
_entity.id
_entity.type
_entity.pdbx_description
1 polymer ?
#
loop_
_entity_poly.entity_id
_entity_poly.type
_entity_poly.pdbx_seq_one_letter_code
_entity_poly.pdbx_strand_id
1 'polypeptide(L)'
;MANYWMVKQEPTAYSWDDFVSDGKTDWTGVRNFKARNFLKDMKKGDKVYFYHSVVGKEVVGIAEVTKEAFPDPTDTAWHAVELTPKSPLKKPVTLADIKANKALENIYLVRQPRFSVMPLTKDEYEEILSMSK
;
A
#
# COMPACT_ATOMS: atom_id res chain seq x y z
N MET A 1 -11.52 -7.28 -13.31
CA MET A 1 -11.22 -5.85 -13.09
C MET A 1 -10.17 -5.74 -12.00
N ALA A 2 -9.18 -4.88 -12.20
CA ALA A 2 -8.15 -4.65 -11.19
C ALA A 2 -8.72 -3.85 -10.02
N ASN A 3 -8.29 -4.20 -8.83
CA ASN A 3 -8.56 -3.43 -7.62
C ASN A 3 -7.34 -2.60 -7.26
N TYR A 4 -7.53 -1.68 -6.34
CA TYR A 4 -6.50 -0.75 -5.92
C TYR A 4 -6.34 -0.80 -4.41
N TRP A 5 -5.09 -0.71 -3.95
CA TRP A 5 -4.74 -0.89 -2.54
C TRP A 5 -3.65 0.08 -2.14
N MET A 6 -3.43 0.19 -0.84
CA MET A 6 -2.29 0.92 -0.28
C MET A 6 -1.73 0.09 0.88
N VAL A 7 -0.41 0.00 0.94
CA VAL A 7 0.30 -0.60 2.06
C VAL A 7 1.20 0.45 2.70
N LYS A 8 1.36 0.36 4.01
CA LYS A 8 2.15 1.32 4.79
C LYS A 8 3.32 0.61 5.44
N GLN A 9 4.48 1.27 5.44
CA GLN A 9 5.66 0.78 6.14
C GLN A 9 6.51 1.97 6.59
N GLU A 10 7.16 1.82 7.74
CA GLU A 10 8.12 2.81 8.20
C GLU A 10 9.39 2.69 7.35
N PRO A 11 9.91 3.82 6.79
CA PRO A 11 11.10 3.74 5.92
C PRO A 11 12.36 3.30 6.67
N THR A 12 12.40 3.45 8.00
CA THR A 12 13.51 2.95 8.81
C THR A 12 13.48 1.42 8.95
N ALA A 13 12.32 0.80 8.78
CA ALA A 13 12.17 -0.65 8.80
C ALA A 13 12.28 -1.24 7.40
N TYR A 14 11.57 -0.64 6.43
CA TYR A 14 11.59 -1.11 5.04
C TYR A 14 11.16 0.03 4.12
N SER A 15 12.14 0.64 3.46
CA SER A 15 11.88 1.79 2.59
C SER A 15 11.52 1.36 1.17
N TRP A 16 11.01 2.32 0.37
CA TRP A 16 10.81 2.10 -1.06
C TRP A 16 12.12 1.67 -1.76
N ASP A 17 13.25 2.28 -1.36
CA ASP A 17 14.54 1.94 -1.94
C ASP A 17 14.94 0.49 -1.61
N ASP A 18 14.68 0.04 -0.39
CA ASP A 18 14.91 -1.36 0.01
C ASP A 18 14.06 -2.30 -0.84
N PHE A 19 12.80 -1.93 -1.07
CA PHE A 19 11.88 -2.71 -1.86
C PHE A 19 12.34 -2.83 -3.32
N VAL A 20 12.75 -1.71 -3.92
CA VAL A 20 13.28 -1.70 -5.29
C VAL A 20 14.55 -2.54 -5.38
N SER A 21 15.42 -2.45 -4.40
CA SER A 21 16.65 -3.24 -4.34
C SER A 21 16.37 -4.74 -4.25
N ASP A 22 15.33 -5.13 -3.50
CA ASP A 22 14.95 -6.54 -3.37
C ASP A 22 14.27 -7.08 -4.63
N GLY A 23 13.68 -6.22 -5.44
CA GLY A 23 12.98 -6.58 -6.67
C GLY A 23 11.58 -7.15 -6.46
N LYS A 24 11.30 -7.70 -5.30
CA LYS A 24 9.98 -8.15 -4.84
C LYS A 24 10.07 -8.49 -3.35
N THR A 25 8.93 -8.52 -2.68
CA THR A 25 8.90 -8.90 -1.27
C THR A 25 7.59 -9.59 -0.92
N ASP A 26 7.65 -10.49 0.06
CA ASP A 26 6.46 -11.04 0.68
C ASP A 26 6.02 -10.08 1.78
N TRP A 27 4.79 -9.58 1.68
CA TRP A 27 4.26 -8.62 2.64
C TRP A 27 3.75 -9.39 3.86
N THR A 28 4.64 -9.64 4.79
CA THR A 28 4.39 -10.43 6.01
C THR A 28 4.15 -9.52 7.21
N GLY A 29 3.85 -10.14 8.34
CA GLY A 29 3.77 -9.41 9.61
C GLY A 29 2.46 -8.67 9.85
N VAL A 30 1.47 -8.80 8.96
CA VAL A 30 0.17 -8.16 9.15
C VAL A 30 -0.61 -8.89 10.24
N ARG A 31 -0.98 -8.18 11.32
CA ARG A 31 -1.60 -8.77 12.52
C ARG A 31 -2.92 -8.12 12.90
N ASN A 32 -3.59 -7.50 11.94
CA ASN A 32 -4.95 -6.94 12.09
C ASN A 32 -5.91 -7.78 11.24
N PHE A 33 -7.05 -8.20 11.83
CA PHE A 33 -7.98 -9.08 11.12
C PHE A 33 -8.57 -8.46 9.86
N LYS A 34 -8.89 -7.17 9.89
CA LYS A 34 -9.40 -6.48 8.68
C LYS A 34 -8.33 -6.39 7.61
N ALA A 35 -7.11 -6.04 7.99
CA ALA A 35 -5.99 -5.97 7.03
C ALA A 35 -5.70 -7.34 6.43
N ARG A 36 -5.79 -8.41 7.24
CA ARG A 36 -5.67 -9.78 6.74
C ARG A 36 -6.72 -10.08 5.67
N ASN A 37 -7.97 -9.68 5.91
CA ASN A 37 -9.03 -9.88 4.93
C ASN A 37 -8.77 -9.10 3.65
N PHE A 38 -8.23 -7.89 3.74
CA PHE A 38 -7.84 -7.11 2.57
C PHE A 38 -6.75 -7.84 1.77
N LEU A 39 -5.74 -8.38 2.44
CA LEU A 39 -4.70 -9.16 1.76
C LEU A 39 -5.31 -10.34 1.00
N LYS A 40 -6.27 -11.04 1.60
CA LYS A 40 -6.94 -12.18 0.98
C LYS A 40 -7.76 -11.77 -0.25
N ASP A 41 -8.22 -10.53 -0.30
CA ASP A 41 -9.00 -10.01 -1.43
C ASP A 41 -8.12 -9.49 -2.57
N MET A 42 -6.84 -9.30 -2.35
CA MET A 42 -5.91 -8.86 -3.38
C MET A 42 -5.75 -9.90 -4.47
N LYS A 43 -5.77 -9.46 -5.72
CA LYS A 43 -5.63 -10.31 -6.90
C LYS A 43 -4.38 -9.94 -7.67
N LYS A 44 -3.77 -10.96 -8.30
CA LYS A 44 -2.61 -10.75 -9.16
C LYS A 44 -2.93 -9.69 -10.21
N GLY A 45 -2.05 -8.70 -10.34
CA GLY A 45 -2.23 -7.56 -11.24
C GLY A 45 -2.81 -6.32 -10.60
N ASP A 46 -3.31 -6.42 -9.36
CA ASP A 46 -3.82 -5.24 -8.64
C ASP A 46 -2.70 -4.26 -8.37
N LYS A 47 -3.03 -2.95 -8.40
CA LYS A 47 -2.06 -1.88 -8.13
C LYS A 47 -2.08 -1.53 -6.66
N VAL A 48 -0.89 -1.26 -6.11
CA VAL A 48 -0.69 -1.02 -4.68
C VAL A 48 0.19 0.21 -4.51
N TYR A 49 -0.32 1.23 -3.84
CA TYR A 49 0.54 2.36 -3.44
C TYR A 49 1.38 1.97 -2.22
N PHE A 50 2.65 2.36 -2.25
CA PHE A 50 3.58 2.18 -1.14
C PHE A 50 3.69 3.51 -0.39
N TYR A 51 3.31 3.50 0.88
CA TYR A 51 3.27 4.69 1.72
C TYR A 51 4.33 4.58 2.83
N HIS A 52 5.16 5.63 2.97
CA HIS A 52 6.08 5.75 4.10
C HIS A 52 5.33 6.32 5.29
N SER A 53 5.20 5.54 6.36
CA SER A 53 4.54 5.98 7.59
C SER A 53 5.56 6.48 8.59
N VAL A 54 5.12 7.28 9.56
CA VAL A 54 5.91 7.86 10.65
C VAL A 54 6.90 8.91 10.16
N VAL A 55 7.87 8.51 9.33
CA VAL A 55 8.87 9.44 8.76
C VAL A 55 8.51 9.69 7.31
N GLY A 56 8.43 10.96 6.92
CA GLY A 56 8.05 11.38 5.57
C GLY A 56 6.55 11.48 5.38
N LYS A 57 5.79 10.47 5.80
CA LYS A 57 4.31 10.42 5.69
C LYS A 57 3.83 10.78 4.30
N GLU A 58 4.21 9.97 3.32
CA GLU A 58 3.90 10.22 1.91
C GLU A 58 3.85 8.94 1.10
N VAL A 59 3.05 8.97 0.03
CA VAL A 59 3.01 7.89 -0.96
C VAL A 59 4.19 8.09 -1.90
N VAL A 60 5.03 7.08 -2.06
CA VAL A 60 6.31 7.21 -2.77
C VAL A 60 6.39 6.38 -4.05
N GLY A 61 5.57 5.35 -4.20
CA GLY A 61 5.67 4.50 -5.38
C GLY A 61 4.46 3.61 -5.59
N ILE A 62 4.47 2.93 -6.73
CA ILE A 62 3.43 1.99 -7.13
C ILE A 62 4.04 0.60 -7.23
N ALA A 63 3.40 -0.36 -6.57
CA ALA A 63 3.71 -1.77 -6.66
C ALA A 63 2.56 -2.51 -7.33
N GLU A 64 2.76 -3.80 -7.57
CA GLU A 64 1.74 -4.66 -8.15
C GLU A 64 1.72 -5.98 -7.38
N VAL A 65 0.52 -6.54 -7.16
CA VAL A 65 0.38 -7.86 -6.57
C VAL A 65 0.83 -8.89 -7.61
N THR A 66 1.87 -9.65 -7.29
CA THR A 66 2.41 -10.67 -8.19
C THR A 66 2.14 -12.09 -7.70
N LYS A 67 1.68 -12.25 -6.45
CA LYS A 67 1.22 -13.52 -5.93
C LYS A 67 0.10 -13.26 -4.93
N GLU A 68 -1.03 -13.93 -5.14
CA GLU A 68 -2.20 -13.78 -4.26
C GLU A 68 -1.94 -14.39 -2.89
N ALA A 69 -2.82 -14.10 -1.93
CA ALA A 69 -2.62 -14.43 -0.53
C ALA A 69 -2.24 -15.89 -0.29
N PHE A 70 -1.24 -16.07 0.55
CA PHE A 70 -0.76 -17.37 1.02
C PHE A 70 -0.50 -17.27 2.52
N PRO A 71 -0.41 -18.41 3.24
CA PRO A 71 -0.12 -18.35 4.68
C PRO A 71 1.19 -17.64 4.96
N ASP A 72 1.17 -16.71 5.93
CA ASP A 72 2.36 -15.99 6.33
C ASP A 72 3.36 -17.01 6.92
N PRO A 73 4.59 -17.09 6.38
CA PRO A 73 5.56 -18.09 6.87
C PRO A 73 6.00 -17.87 8.31
N THR A 74 5.77 -16.67 8.86
CA THR A 74 6.12 -16.37 10.26
C THR A 74 5.01 -16.78 11.22
N ASP A 75 3.76 -16.89 10.75
CA ASP A 75 2.61 -17.36 11.53
C ASP A 75 1.47 -17.68 10.55
N THR A 76 1.22 -18.96 10.34
CA THR A 76 0.26 -19.44 9.32
C THR A 76 -1.19 -19.13 9.61
N ALA A 77 -1.52 -18.62 10.79
CA ALA A 77 -2.86 -18.10 11.06
C ALA A 77 -3.13 -16.79 10.31
N TRP A 78 -2.08 -16.14 9.80
CA TRP A 78 -2.13 -14.89 9.08
C TRP A 78 -1.77 -15.11 7.62
N HIS A 79 -1.96 -14.07 6.80
CA HIS A 79 -1.72 -14.16 5.36
C HIS A 79 -0.73 -13.10 4.89
N ALA A 80 -0.11 -13.38 3.76
CA ALA A 80 0.83 -12.48 3.09
C ALA A 80 0.51 -12.49 1.60
N VAL A 81 1.00 -11.47 0.90
CA VAL A 81 0.98 -11.43 -0.57
C VAL A 81 2.37 -11.08 -1.05
N GLU A 82 2.67 -11.42 -2.30
CA GLU A 82 3.92 -10.98 -2.93
C GLU A 82 3.66 -9.69 -3.68
N LEU A 83 4.49 -8.69 -3.44
CA LEU A 83 4.44 -7.40 -4.13
C LEU A 83 5.74 -7.18 -4.90
N THR A 84 5.62 -6.60 -6.09
CA THR A 84 6.77 -6.22 -6.91
C THR A 84 6.71 -4.73 -7.17
N PRO A 85 7.83 -3.98 -6.99
CA PRO A 85 7.82 -2.55 -7.28
C PRO A 85 7.71 -2.31 -8.79
N LYS A 86 6.88 -1.35 -9.19
CA LYS A 86 6.68 -1.02 -10.61
C LYS A 86 7.30 0.31 -10.98
N SER A 87 6.97 1.37 -10.24
CA SER A 87 7.54 2.69 -10.53
C SER A 87 7.45 3.59 -9.31
N PRO A 88 8.46 4.44 -9.09
CA PRO A 88 8.32 5.51 -8.11
C PRO A 88 7.32 6.55 -8.64
N LEU A 89 6.69 7.29 -7.73
CA LEU A 89 5.92 8.46 -8.14
C LEU A 89 6.89 9.56 -8.55
N LYS A 90 6.54 10.34 -9.57
CA LYS A 90 7.36 11.49 -9.98
C LYS A 90 7.51 12.48 -8.84
N LYS A 91 6.42 12.67 -8.09
CA LYS A 91 6.37 13.53 -6.94
C LYS A 91 5.65 12.78 -5.83
N PRO A 92 6.28 12.55 -4.68
CA PRO A 92 5.60 11.92 -3.56
C PRO A 92 4.34 12.71 -3.18
N VAL A 93 3.30 11.99 -2.78
CA VAL A 93 2.04 12.61 -2.36
C VAL A 93 1.97 12.54 -0.84
N THR A 94 2.06 13.70 -0.20
CA THR A 94 2.13 13.76 1.26
C THR A 94 0.78 13.54 1.92
N LEU A 95 0.79 13.08 3.16
CA LEU A 95 -0.42 12.96 3.96
C LEU A 95 -1.13 14.32 4.11
N ALA A 96 -0.36 15.40 4.28
CA ALA A 96 -0.92 16.74 4.36
C ALA A 96 -1.71 17.11 3.10
N ASP A 97 -1.16 16.81 1.93
CA ASP A 97 -1.84 17.07 0.65
C ASP A 97 -3.11 16.20 0.52
N ILE A 98 -3.05 14.96 0.96
CA ILE A 98 -4.21 14.05 0.94
C ILE A 98 -5.32 14.58 1.86
N LYS A 99 -4.96 15.01 3.07
CA LYS A 99 -5.94 15.58 4.02
C LYS A 99 -6.57 16.87 3.51
N ALA A 100 -5.83 17.65 2.73
CA ALA A 100 -6.33 18.90 2.15
C ALA A 100 -7.19 18.68 0.92
N ASN A 101 -7.20 17.47 0.36
CA ASN A 101 -7.92 17.15 -0.86
C ASN A 101 -9.30 16.59 -0.53
N LYS A 102 -10.35 17.34 -0.85
CA LYS A 102 -11.72 16.96 -0.55
C LYS A 102 -12.14 15.67 -1.25
N ALA A 103 -11.60 15.39 -2.44
CA ALA A 103 -11.90 14.15 -3.16
C ALA A 103 -11.40 12.91 -2.41
N LEU A 104 -10.48 13.07 -1.46
CA LEU A 104 -9.91 11.99 -0.66
C LEU A 104 -10.39 12.00 0.80
N GLU A 105 -11.48 12.71 1.10
CA GLU A 105 -11.94 12.87 2.49
C GLU A 105 -12.35 11.55 3.14
N ASN A 106 -12.72 10.54 2.36
CA ASN A 106 -13.16 9.24 2.87
C ASN A 106 -12.10 8.15 2.75
N ILE A 107 -10.89 8.48 2.30
CA ILE A 107 -9.82 7.50 2.13
C ILE A 107 -9.47 6.82 3.47
N TYR A 108 -9.24 5.52 3.44
CA TYR A 108 -8.90 4.74 4.63
C TYR A 108 -7.66 5.27 5.34
N LEU A 109 -6.68 5.77 4.59
CA LEU A 109 -5.45 6.34 5.15
C LEU A 109 -5.76 7.42 6.21
N VAL A 110 -6.79 8.21 5.98
CA VAL A 110 -7.21 9.29 6.89
C VAL A 110 -8.21 8.77 7.92
N ARG A 111 -9.19 7.97 7.50
CA ARG A 111 -10.29 7.51 8.35
C ARG A 111 -9.91 6.36 9.27
N GLN A 112 -8.98 5.50 8.82
CA GLN A 112 -8.53 4.31 9.57
C GLN A 112 -7.00 4.29 9.65
N PRO A 113 -6.39 5.25 10.38
CA PRO A 113 -4.94 5.43 10.35
C PRO A 113 -4.14 4.26 10.94
N ARG A 114 -4.80 3.35 11.65
CA ARG A 114 -4.12 2.18 12.25
C ARG A 114 -3.93 1.02 11.28
N PHE A 115 -4.61 1.06 10.14
CA PHE A 115 -4.47 -0.03 9.16
C PHE A 115 -3.16 0.14 8.39
N SER A 116 -2.43 -0.95 8.22
CA SER A 116 -1.21 -0.98 7.39
C SER A 116 -1.50 -1.47 5.98
N VAL A 117 -2.68 -2.00 5.73
CA VAL A 117 -3.15 -2.45 4.42
C VAL A 117 -4.59 -1.97 4.29
N MET A 118 -4.93 -1.37 3.16
CA MET A 118 -6.26 -0.80 2.98
C MET A 118 -6.67 -0.79 1.50
N PRO A 119 -7.97 -0.89 1.21
CA PRO A 119 -8.45 -0.74 -0.16
C PRO A 119 -8.54 0.73 -0.55
N LEU A 120 -8.47 0.97 -1.85
CA LEU A 120 -8.74 2.27 -2.45
C LEU A 120 -9.82 2.11 -3.50
N THR A 121 -10.68 3.13 -3.65
CA THR A 121 -11.56 3.17 -4.81
C THR A 121 -10.72 3.55 -6.04
N LYS A 122 -11.24 3.26 -7.23
CA LYS A 122 -10.59 3.69 -8.47
C LYS A 122 -10.39 5.21 -8.49
N ASP A 123 -11.39 5.96 -8.06
CA ASP A 123 -11.33 7.43 -8.04
C ASP A 123 -10.25 7.92 -7.09
N GLU A 124 -10.12 7.30 -5.90
CA GLU A 124 -9.05 7.63 -4.95
C GLU A 124 -7.67 7.35 -5.54
N TYR A 125 -7.52 6.20 -6.19
CA TYR A 125 -6.26 5.84 -6.83
C TYR A 125 -5.88 6.85 -7.91
N GLU A 126 -6.83 7.20 -8.78
CA GLU A 126 -6.58 8.13 -9.88
C GLU A 126 -6.31 9.56 -9.37
N GLU A 127 -6.98 9.97 -8.29
CA GLU A 127 -6.75 11.28 -7.69
C GLU A 127 -5.32 11.39 -7.15
N ILE A 128 -4.86 10.38 -6.42
CA ILE A 128 -3.48 10.36 -5.91
C ILE A 128 -2.48 10.36 -7.07
N LEU A 129 -2.75 9.59 -8.12
CA LEU A 129 -1.88 9.57 -9.29
C LEU A 129 -1.78 10.95 -9.94
N SER A 130 -2.91 11.66 -10.04
CA SER A 130 -2.95 13.04 -10.56
C SER A 130 -2.12 13.99 -9.71
N MET A 131 -2.14 13.84 -8.38
CA MET A 131 -1.37 14.66 -7.46
C MET A 131 0.15 14.42 -7.57
N SER A 132 0.55 13.27 -8.09
CA SER A 132 1.95 12.86 -8.20
C SER A 132 2.66 13.37 -9.45
N LYS A 133 1.99 14.11 -10.29
CA LYS A 133 2.54 14.57 -11.57
C LYS A 133 3.34 15.87 -11.48
#